data_7953c60178045d4a10a9f6d8bbd285ee
#
_entry.id   7953c60178045d4a10a9f6d8bbd285ee
#
_cell.length_a   1.000
_cell.length_b   1.000
_cell.length_c   1.000
_cell.angle_alpha   90.00
_cell.angle_beta   90.00
_cell.angle_gamma   90.00
#
_symmetry.space_group_name_H-M   'P 1'
#
loop_
_entity.id
_entity.type
_entity.pdbx_description
1 polymer ?
#
loop_
_entity_poly.entity_id
_entity_poly.type
_entity_poly.pdbx_seq_one_letter_code
_entity_poly.pdbx_strand_id
1 'polypeptide(L)' 'MGNIRTSFVKRLARELIETHPGTFTTNFDDNKKLVMEYSTVSTKHLRNKLAGYVTRLVKLEQRQE' A
#
# COMPACT_ATOMS: atom_id res chain seq x y z
N MET A 1 10.38 -15.92 -12.28
CA MET A 1 9.95 -15.11 -12.45
C MET A 1 9.18 -14.52 -11.54
N GLY A 2 9.20 -14.33 -10.61
CA GLY A 2 8.65 -13.67 -9.61
C GLY A 2 7.53 -12.76 -9.90
N ASN A 3 6.56 -13.26 -10.51
CA ASN A 3 5.43 -12.44 -10.78
C ASN A 3 4.68 -12.20 -9.51
N ILE A 4 4.64 -10.98 -9.10
CA ILE A 4 3.88 -10.59 -7.93
C ILE A 4 2.44 -10.43 -8.37
N ARG A 5 1.58 -11.28 -7.82
CA ARG A 5 0.18 -11.24 -8.23
C ARG A 5 -0.50 -10.00 -7.70
N THR A 6 -1.31 -9.41 -8.55
CA THR A 6 -2.05 -8.22 -8.17
C THR A 6 -2.95 -8.46 -6.97
N SER A 7 -3.54 -9.65 -6.90
CA SER A 7 -4.43 -9.97 -5.76
C SER A 7 -3.68 -10.00 -4.44
N PHE A 8 -2.42 -10.44 -4.47
CA PHE A 8 -1.61 -10.48 -3.27
C PHE A 8 -1.30 -9.05 -2.78
N VAL A 9 -0.91 -8.20 -3.71
CA VAL A 9 -0.61 -6.80 -3.39
C VAL A 9 -1.86 -6.10 -2.87
N LYS A 10 -2.99 -6.37 -3.51
CA LYS A 10 -4.25 -5.78 -3.11
C LYS A 10 -4.62 -6.15 -1.69
N ARG A 11 -4.47 -7.41 -1.34
CA ARG A 11 -4.80 -7.89 -0.02
C ARG A 11 -3.90 -7.27 1.03
N LEU A 12 -2.61 -7.20 0.74
CA LEU A 12 -1.67 -6.60 1.68
C LEU A 12 -1.98 -5.13 1.90
N ALA A 13 -2.31 -4.42 0.83
CA ALA A 13 -2.63 -3.00 0.94
C ALA A 13 -3.85 -2.78 1.82
N ARG A 14 -4.87 -3.59 1.62
CA ARG A 14 -6.07 -3.49 2.45
C ARG A 14 -5.76 -3.77 3.90
N GLU A 15 -4.97 -4.80 4.14
CA GLU A 15 -4.61 -5.18 5.48
C GLU A 15 -3.87 -4.05 6.18
N LEU A 16 -2.96 -3.41 5.49
CA LEU A 16 -2.20 -2.31 6.06
C LEU A 16 -3.11 -1.15 6.43
N ILE A 17 -4.05 -0.83 5.55
CA ILE A 17 -4.96 0.28 5.79
C ILE A 17 -5.87 -0.04 6.97
N GLU A 18 -6.33 -1.27 7.07
CA GLU A 18 -7.21 -1.68 8.16
C GLU A 18 -6.49 -1.74 9.49
N THR A 19 -5.24 -2.18 9.46
CA THR A 19 -4.47 -2.30 10.69
C THR A 19 -3.98 -0.94 11.17
N HIS A 20 -3.73 -0.03 10.25
CA HIS A 20 -3.23 1.29 10.59
C HIS A 20 -4.14 2.37 10.01
N PRO A 21 -5.36 2.48 10.51
CA PRO A 21 -6.31 3.46 9.95
C PRO A 21 -5.82 4.88 10.16
N GLY A 22 -6.01 5.70 9.15
CA GLY A 22 -5.62 7.10 9.25
C GLY A 22 -4.13 7.36 9.10
N THR A 23 -3.35 6.31 8.89
CA THR A 23 -1.91 6.46 8.78
C THR A 23 -1.48 6.81 7.36
N PHE A 24 -2.10 6.17 6.39
CA PHE A 24 -1.71 6.36 5.00
C PHE A 24 -2.40 7.57 4.39
N THR A 25 -1.72 8.20 3.45
CA THR A 25 -2.20 9.43 2.83
C THR A 25 -2.38 9.24 1.34
N THR A 26 -2.67 10.33 0.63
CA THR A 26 -2.77 10.29 -0.81
C THR A 26 -1.42 10.57 -1.48
N ASN A 27 -0.37 10.71 -0.68
CA ASN A 27 0.96 10.99 -1.20
C ASN A 27 1.75 9.68 -1.32
N PHE A 28 2.17 9.35 -2.53
CA PHE A 28 2.87 8.10 -2.77
C PHE A 28 4.20 8.02 -2.00
N ASP A 29 4.95 9.11 -1.98
CA ASP A 29 6.25 9.10 -1.33
C ASP A 29 6.12 8.85 0.17
N ASP A 30 5.13 9.46 0.79
CA ASP A 30 4.90 9.25 2.22
C ASP A 30 4.48 7.80 2.46
N ASN A 31 3.58 7.29 1.62
CA ASN A 31 3.09 5.92 1.77
C ASN A 31 4.21 4.91 1.56
N LYS A 32 5.15 5.22 0.68
CA LYS A 32 6.27 4.33 0.44
C LYS A 32 7.10 4.15 1.71
N LYS A 33 7.33 5.23 2.42
CA LYS A 33 8.07 5.17 3.67
C LYS A 33 7.29 4.41 4.73
N LEU A 34 5.99 4.63 4.79
CA LEU A 34 5.14 3.95 5.76
C LEU A 34 5.06 2.45 5.50
N VAL A 35 5.01 2.08 4.23
CA VAL A 35 4.99 0.68 3.86
C VAL A 35 6.28 0.01 4.32
N MET A 36 7.41 0.70 4.18
CA MET A 36 8.67 0.17 4.65
C MET A 36 8.67 -0.05 6.15
N GLU A 37 8.01 0.83 6.85
CA GLU A 37 8.00 0.77 8.29
C GLU A 37 7.06 -0.29 8.84
N TYR A 38 5.89 -0.42 8.24
CA TYR A 38 4.87 -1.32 8.77
C TYR A 38 4.78 -2.68 8.06
N SER A 39 5.57 -2.88 7.05
CA SER A 39 5.50 -4.13 6.29
C SER A 39 6.88 -4.78 6.24
N THR A 40 6.88 -6.10 6.15
CA THR A 40 8.13 -6.83 6.11
C THR A 40 8.51 -7.23 4.68
N VAL A 41 7.98 -6.52 3.69
CA VAL A 41 8.33 -6.84 2.31
C VAL A 41 9.79 -6.57 2.09
N SER A 42 10.46 -7.54 1.49
CA SER A 42 11.89 -7.45 1.35
C SER A 42 12.35 -6.82 0.04
N THR A 43 11.55 -6.86 -1.00
CA THR A 43 12.01 -6.34 -2.28
C THR A 43 11.49 -4.93 -2.51
N LYS A 44 12.36 -4.12 -3.10
CA LYS A 44 12.01 -2.76 -3.42
C LYS A 44 10.85 -2.70 -4.41
N HIS A 45 10.84 -3.63 -5.35
CA HIS A 45 9.80 -3.66 -6.37
C HIS A 45 8.42 -3.90 -5.75
N LEU A 46 8.34 -4.87 -4.86
CA LEU A 46 7.09 -5.17 -4.19
C LEU A 46 6.65 -4.01 -3.31
N ARG A 47 7.60 -3.39 -2.64
CA ARG A 47 7.33 -2.25 -1.77
C ARG A 47 6.72 -1.09 -2.56
N ASN A 48 7.27 -0.82 -3.74
CA ASN A 48 6.76 0.25 -4.58
C ASN A 48 5.36 -0.05 -5.07
N LYS A 49 5.11 -1.30 -5.46
CA LYS A 49 3.79 -1.68 -5.90
C LYS A 49 2.77 -1.57 -4.77
N LEU A 50 3.16 -2.00 -3.60
CA LEU A 50 2.28 -1.94 -2.44
C LEU A 50 1.94 -0.51 -2.09
N ALA A 51 2.94 0.36 -2.11
CA ALA A 51 2.73 1.77 -1.81
C ALA A 51 1.78 2.41 -2.84
N GLY A 52 1.94 2.04 -4.10
CA GLY A 52 1.05 2.54 -5.14
C GLY A 52 -0.39 2.12 -4.92
N TYR A 53 -0.57 0.88 -4.52
CA TYR A 53 -1.91 0.37 -4.28
C TYR A 53 -2.54 1.02 -3.05
N VAL A 54 -1.76 1.18 -1.99
CA VAL A 54 -2.25 1.83 -0.78
C VAL A 54 -2.70 3.26 -1.12
N THR A 55 -1.89 3.97 -1.88
CA THR A 55 -2.23 5.34 -2.26
C THR A 55 -3.53 5.37 -3.05
N ARG A 56 -3.70 4.42 -3.96
CA ARG A 56 -4.90 4.35 -4.77
C ARG A 56 -6.13 4.07 -3.91
N LEU A 57 -6.01 3.16 -2.96
CA LEU A 57 -7.14 2.83 -2.10
C LEU A 57 -7.55 4.00 -1.23
N VAL A 58 -6.58 4.74 -0.71
CA VAL A 58 -6.88 5.90 0.10
C VAL A 58 -7.60 6.96 -0.74
N LYS A 59 -7.13 7.16 -1.97
CA LYS A 59 -7.77 8.12 -2.85
C LYS A 59 -9.20 7.72 -3.17
N LEU A 60 -9.42 6.44 -3.41
CA LEU A 60 -10.76 5.95 -3.71
C LEU A 60 -11.69 6.14 -2.51
N GLU A 61 -11.17 5.90 -1.32
CA GLU A 61 -11.96 6.09 -0.14
C GLU A 61 -12.39 7.53 0.02
N GLN A 62 -11.49 8.44 -0.21
CA GLN A 62 -11.81 9.86 -0.10
C GLN A 62 -12.80 10.31 -1.15
N ARG A 63 -12.77 9.65 -2.31
CA ARG A 63 -13.67 10.04 -3.37
C ARG A 63 -15.08 9.56 -3.15
N GLN A 64 -15.27 8.55 -2.37
CA GLN A 64 -16.60 8.00 -2.15
C GLN A 64 -17.44 8.85 -1.24
N GLU A 65 -16.89 9.87 -0.74
CA GLU A 65 -17.69 10.76 0.03
C GLU A 65 -18.41 11.75 -0.85
#